data_c14de7badfebde7a2ed3294da6d5e41d
#
_entry.id   c14de7badfebde7a2ed3294da6d5e41d
#
_cell.length_a   1.000
_cell.length_b   1.000
_cell.length_c   1.000
_cell.angle_alpha   90.00
_cell.angle_beta   90.00
_cell.angle_gamma   90.00
#
_symmetry.space_group_name_H-M   'P 1'
#
loop_
_entity.id
_entity.type
_entity.pdbx_description
1 polymer ?
#
loop_
_entity_poly.entity_id
_entity_poly.type
_entity_poly.pdbx_seq_one_letter_code
_entity_poly.pdbx_strand_id
1 'polypeptide(L)'
;MLGTRNISKDEVTKWQNENTGGLSGSFQETAQFGEIIVLAVSGLAVEDAITLAGKEHFFEKTVIDATNPIAAVPPDNGVLKFFTTLENSLMERIQQILPDARLVKAFNSVGNAFMYKPKFPGGKPTMFICGNEDGAKQMVTKILTSFGWETEDMGKAEAARAIEPLCILWCIPGFIRNQWTHAFKLLKM
;
A
#
# COMPACT_ATOMS: atom_id res chain seq x y z
N MET A 1 14.17 -0.78 -6.86
CA MET A 1 15.11 -0.44 -5.76
C MET A 1 14.37 -0.51 -4.43
N LEU A 2 15.00 -1.06 -3.39
CA LEU A 2 14.47 -1.12 -2.03
C LEU A 2 14.98 0.08 -1.22
N GLY A 3 14.08 0.94 -0.74
CA GLY A 3 14.41 2.08 0.11
C GLY A 3 14.47 1.69 1.58
N THR A 4 15.50 2.14 2.30
CA THR A 4 15.66 1.89 3.72
C THR A 4 16.35 3.03 4.45
N ARG A 5 16.13 3.15 5.75
CA ARG A 5 16.87 4.09 6.61
C ARG A 5 18.29 3.59 6.94
N ASN A 6 18.53 2.31 6.79
CA ASN A 6 19.83 1.70 7.05
C ASN A 6 20.10 0.56 6.06
N ILE A 7 20.98 0.82 5.09
CA ILE A 7 21.35 -0.14 4.04
C ILE A 7 22.18 -1.33 4.55
N SER A 8 22.78 -1.20 5.74
CA SER A 8 23.65 -2.23 6.36
C SER A 8 22.87 -3.21 7.22
N LYS A 9 21.53 -3.19 7.21
CA LYS A 9 20.73 -4.17 7.95
C LYS A 9 20.83 -5.55 7.32
N ASP A 10 20.90 -6.59 8.16
CA ASP A 10 20.96 -7.99 7.71
C ASP A 10 19.79 -8.36 6.79
N GLU A 11 18.58 -7.86 7.07
CA GLU A 11 17.41 -8.11 6.24
C GLU A 11 17.56 -7.51 4.82
N VAL A 12 18.23 -6.36 4.69
CA VAL A 12 18.50 -5.73 3.39
C VAL A 12 19.51 -6.54 2.61
N THR A 13 20.61 -6.95 3.28
CA THR A 13 21.63 -7.80 2.67
C THR A 13 21.05 -9.15 2.24
N LYS A 14 20.23 -9.77 3.09
CA LYS A 14 19.51 -11.00 2.77
C LYS A 14 18.62 -10.81 1.53
N TRP A 15 17.81 -9.76 1.51
CA TRP A 15 16.93 -9.45 0.38
C TRP A 15 17.72 -9.26 -0.92
N GLN A 16 18.84 -8.55 -0.89
CA GLN A 16 19.71 -8.38 -2.08
C GLN A 16 20.27 -9.71 -2.59
N ASN A 17 20.70 -10.59 -1.69
CA ASN A 17 21.20 -11.91 -2.05
C ASN A 17 20.14 -12.82 -2.67
N GLU A 18 18.89 -12.70 -2.21
CA GLU A 18 17.73 -13.45 -2.72
C GLU A 18 17.18 -12.88 -4.03
N ASN A 19 17.47 -11.61 -4.35
CA ASN A 19 16.95 -10.89 -5.51
C ASN A 19 18.06 -10.38 -6.40
N THR A 20 18.62 -11.26 -7.23
CA THR A 20 19.71 -10.93 -8.16
C THR A 20 19.34 -9.72 -9.05
N GLY A 21 20.16 -8.67 -9.01
CA GLY A 21 19.90 -7.41 -9.69
C GLY A 21 19.03 -6.43 -8.91
N GLY A 22 18.54 -6.81 -7.73
CA GLY A 22 17.87 -5.91 -6.81
C GLY A 22 18.82 -4.85 -6.24
N LEU A 23 18.41 -3.59 -6.28
CA LEU A 23 19.18 -2.47 -5.71
C LEU A 23 18.56 -2.05 -4.37
N SER A 24 19.39 -1.60 -3.43
CA SER A 24 18.95 -0.93 -2.23
C SER A 24 19.60 0.45 -2.10
N GLY A 25 18.98 1.33 -1.36
CA GLY A 25 19.50 2.68 -1.10
C GLY A 25 18.68 3.39 -0.02
N SER A 26 19.03 4.63 0.26
CA SER A 26 18.24 5.52 1.08
C SER A 26 16.84 5.75 0.49
N PHE A 27 15.92 6.31 1.25
CA PHE A 27 14.60 6.69 0.72
C PHE A 27 14.75 7.73 -0.41
N GLN A 28 15.69 8.66 -0.29
CA GLN A 28 15.96 9.65 -1.33
C GLN A 28 16.44 9.01 -2.63
N GLU A 29 17.49 8.20 -2.58
CA GLU A 29 18.01 7.48 -3.76
C GLU A 29 16.93 6.62 -4.42
N THR A 30 16.10 5.96 -3.60
CA THR A 30 15.00 5.13 -4.09
C THR A 30 13.92 5.96 -4.77
N ALA A 31 13.54 7.10 -4.20
CA ALA A 31 12.55 7.98 -4.79
C ALA A 31 13.06 8.65 -6.09
N GLN A 32 14.34 9.00 -6.15
CA GLN A 32 14.99 9.51 -7.37
C GLN A 32 14.99 8.46 -8.48
N PHE A 33 15.34 7.22 -8.15
CA PHE A 33 15.46 6.12 -9.10
C PHE A 33 14.12 5.65 -9.67
N GLY A 34 13.07 5.61 -8.83
CA GLY A 34 11.78 5.02 -9.20
C GLY A 34 10.97 5.90 -10.15
N GLU A 35 10.48 5.35 -11.26
CA GLU A 35 9.40 5.94 -12.07
C GLU A 35 8.04 5.72 -11.43
N ILE A 36 7.87 4.59 -10.75
CA ILE A 36 6.73 4.26 -9.89
C ILE A 36 7.27 4.04 -8.49
N ILE A 37 6.67 4.72 -7.52
CA ILE A 37 7.05 4.61 -6.11
C ILE A 37 5.98 3.81 -5.37
N VAL A 38 6.40 2.91 -4.47
CA VAL A 38 5.49 2.19 -3.57
C VAL A 38 5.77 2.63 -2.13
N LEU A 39 4.80 3.25 -1.49
CA LEU A 39 4.83 3.54 -0.06
C LEU A 39 4.39 2.29 0.70
N ALA A 40 5.36 1.48 1.11
CA ALA A 40 5.18 0.20 1.82
C ALA A 40 5.77 0.26 3.24
N VAL A 41 5.58 1.38 3.90
CA VAL A 41 6.01 1.62 5.29
C VAL A 41 4.82 1.62 6.25
N SER A 42 5.08 1.59 7.56
CA SER A 42 4.02 1.82 8.54
C SER A 42 3.34 3.18 8.30
N GLY A 43 2.01 3.24 8.42
CA GLY A 43 1.28 4.50 8.31
C GLY A 43 1.75 5.59 9.28
N LEU A 44 2.22 5.20 10.47
CA LEU A 44 2.81 6.12 11.43
C LEU A 44 4.14 6.73 10.98
N ALA A 45 4.84 6.09 10.04
CA ALA A 45 6.16 6.51 9.56
C ALA A 45 6.14 7.07 8.14
N VAL A 46 4.99 7.16 7.48
CA VAL A 46 4.92 7.51 6.07
C VAL A 46 5.31 8.97 5.82
N GLU A 47 4.91 9.89 6.68
CA GLU A 47 5.25 11.31 6.55
C GLU A 47 6.75 11.54 6.72
N ASP A 48 7.38 10.87 7.70
CA ASP A 48 8.82 10.89 7.90
C ASP A 48 9.55 10.26 6.69
N ALA A 49 9.04 9.15 6.18
CA ALA A 49 9.63 8.48 5.00
C ALA A 49 9.58 9.39 3.75
N ILE A 50 8.48 10.10 3.53
CA ILE A 50 8.34 11.08 2.46
C ILE A 50 9.31 12.25 2.64
N THR A 51 9.45 12.75 3.88
CA THR A 51 10.39 13.83 4.20
C THR A 51 11.83 13.41 3.95
N LEU A 52 12.22 12.21 4.36
CA LEU A 52 13.56 11.65 4.12
C LEU A 52 13.82 11.34 2.64
N ALA A 53 12.78 11.07 1.88
CA ALA A 53 12.87 10.82 0.44
C ALA A 53 13.04 12.11 -0.38
N GLY A 54 12.59 13.26 0.16
CA GLY A 54 12.49 14.53 -0.55
C GLY A 54 11.21 14.59 -1.39
N LYS A 55 10.30 15.52 -1.05
CA LYS A 55 8.97 15.63 -1.69
C LYS A 55 9.05 15.88 -3.20
N GLU A 56 10.07 16.61 -3.63
CA GLU A 56 10.36 16.95 -5.03
C GLU A 56 10.59 15.70 -5.90
N HIS A 57 11.02 14.58 -5.31
CA HIS A 57 11.26 13.33 -6.04
C HIS A 57 9.99 12.53 -6.34
N PHE A 58 8.83 13.00 -5.86
CA PHE A 58 7.51 12.43 -6.16
C PHE A 58 6.75 13.20 -7.26
N PHE A 59 7.28 14.35 -7.70
CA PHE A 59 6.63 15.21 -8.68
C PHE A 59 6.22 14.43 -9.94
N GLU A 60 4.94 14.48 -10.28
CA GLU A 60 4.28 13.78 -11.40
C GLU A 60 4.49 12.26 -11.47
N LYS A 61 5.04 11.63 -10.44
CA LYS A 61 5.21 10.17 -10.40
C LYS A 61 3.93 9.46 -9.93
N THR A 62 3.69 8.28 -10.46
CA THR A 62 2.69 7.37 -9.90
C THR A 62 3.19 6.81 -8.59
N VAL A 63 2.40 6.99 -7.53
CA VAL A 63 2.73 6.54 -6.18
C VAL A 63 1.65 5.57 -5.70
N ILE A 64 2.02 4.31 -5.52
CA ILE A 64 1.13 3.30 -4.94
C ILE A 64 1.20 3.43 -3.42
N ASP A 65 0.09 3.79 -2.80
CA ASP A 65 -0.03 3.86 -1.35
C ASP A 65 -0.59 2.55 -0.80
N ALA A 66 0.30 1.73 -0.22
CA ALA A 66 -0.05 0.47 0.45
C ALA A 66 -0.15 0.62 1.96
N THR A 67 -0.09 1.85 2.49
CA THR A 67 -0.10 2.10 3.93
C THR A 67 -1.49 1.99 4.54
N ASN A 68 -1.53 1.80 5.86
CA ASN A 68 -2.76 1.84 6.65
C ASN A 68 -2.54 2.69 7.90
N PRO A 69 -3.53 3.47 8.36
CA PRO A 69 -3.42 4.36 9.50
C PRO A 69 -3.57 3.63 10.84
N ILE A 70 -2.86 2.51 11.03
CA ILE A 70 -2.95 1.69 12.24
C ILE A 70 -2.27 2.43 13.39
N ALA A 71 -3.01 2.64 14.48
CA ALA A 71 -2.49 3.25 15.71
C ALA A 71 -1.56 2.30 16.46
N ALA A 72 -0.58 2.86 17.20
CA ALA A 72 0.39 2.10 18.00
C ALA A 72 -0.23 1.59 19.33
N VAL A 73 -1.37 0.92 19.22
CA VAL A 73 -2.06 0.30 20.37
C VAL A 73 -2.51 -1.12 19.99
N PRO A 74 -2.59 -2.04 20.95
CA PRO A 74 -3.10 -3.39 20.68
C PRO A 74 -4.53 -3.37 20.12
N PRO A 75 -4.91 -4.37 19.31
CA PRO A 75 -6.29 -4.53 18.88
C PRO A 75 -7.19 -4.88 20.07
N ASP A 76 -8.41 -4.35 20.04
CA ASP A 76 -9.47 -4.68 21.01
C ASP A 76 -10.39 -5.74 20.42
N ASN A 77 -10.42 -6.93 21.02
CA ASN A 77 -11.17 -8.09 20.49
C ASN A 77 -10.90 -8.36 18.99
N GLY A 78 -9.64 -8.21 18.57
CA GLY A 78 -9.20 -8.40 17.18
C GLY A 78 -9.44 -7.20 16.26
N VAL A 79 -10.00 -6.11 16.76
CA VAL A 79 -10.30 -4.89 16.00
C VAL A 79 -9.17 -3.88 16.17
N LEU A 80 -8.48 -3.57 15.08
CA LEU A 80 -7.44 -2.53 15.06
C LEU A 80 -8.05 -1.14 15.25
N LYS A 81 -7.30 -0.26 15.92
CA LYS A 81 -7.62 1.17 15.96
C LYS A 81 -6.82 1.92 14.90
N PHE A 82 -7.47 2.86 14.26
CA PHE A 82 -6.86 3.80 13.34
C PHE A 82 -6.60 5.14 14.04
N PHE A 83 -5.55 5.86 13.63
CA PHE A 83 -5.30 7.24 14.08
C PHE A 83 -5.96 8.29 13.17
N THR A 84 -6.64 7.84 12.12
CA THR A 84 -7.47 8.66 11.21
C THR A 84 -8.95 8.46 11.52
N THR A 85 -9.81 9.23 10.84
CA THR A 85 -11.26 9.13 10.94
C THR A 85 -11.88 8.78 9.59
N LEU A 86 -13.17 8.47 9.57
CA LEU A 86 -13.92 8.26 8.31
C LEU A 86 -14.11 9.56 7.50
N GLU A 87 -13.71 10.70 8.02
CA GLU A 87 -13.80 12.01 7.33
C GLU A 87 -12.46 12.46 6.73
N ASN A 88 -11.35 11.80 7.13
CA ASN A 88 -10.00 12.17 6.68
C ASN A 88 -9.08 10.96 6.72
N SER A 89 -8.88 10.32 5.56
CA SER A 89 -8.01 9.15 5.39
C SER A 89 -6.51 9.51 5.45
N LEU A 90 -5.67 8.50 5.66
CA LEU A 90 -4.21 8.69 5.55
C LEU A 90 -3.80 9.05 4.12
N MET A 91 -4.43 8.45 3.11
CA MET A 91 -4.17 8.80 1.72
C MET A 91 -4.42 10.28 1.42
N GLU A 92 -5.51 10.86 1.93
CA GLU A 92 -5.80 12.29 1.75
C GLU A 92 -4.73 13.16 2.40
N ARG A 93 -4.22 12.78 3.58
CA ARG A 93 -3.10 13.47 4.24
C ARG A 93 -1.82 13.38 3.40
N ILE A 94 -1.50 12.21 2.86
CA ILE A 94 -0.35 12.03 1.98
C ILE A 94 -0.52 12.89 0.71
N GLN A 95 -1.71 12.96 0.13
CA GLN A 95 -1.98 13.79 -1.06
C GLN A 95 -1.80 15.29 -0.77
N GLN A 96 -2.13 15.75 0.45
CA GLN A 96 -1.85 17.13 0.87
C GLN A 96 -0.34 17.41 1.00
N ILE A 97 0.44 16.44 1.44
CA ILE A 97 1.91 16.53 1.54
C ILE A 97 2.58 16.49 0.16
N LEU A 98 2.01 15.73 -0.75
CA LEU A 98 2.48 15.48 -2.12
C LEU A 98 1.41 15.90 -3.14
N PRO A 99 1.11 17.21 -3.29
CA PRO A 99 -0.02 17.65 -4.13
C PRO A 99 0.15 17.29 -5.60
N ASP A 100 1.38 17.23 -6.09
CA ASP A 100 1.70 16.95 -7.50
C ASP A 100 1.99 15.47 -7.78
N ALA A 101 1.96 14.61 -6.77
CA ALA A 101 2.11 13.17 -6.96
C ALA A 101 0.76 12.54 -7.37
N ARG A 102 0.83 11.52 -8.22
CA ARG A 102 -0.33 10.78 -8.72
C ARG A 102 -0.57 9.55 -7.82
N LEU A 103 -1.17 9.80 -6.64
CA LEU A 103 -1.40 8.74 -5.65
C LEU A 103 -2.50 7.78 -6.10
N VAL A 104 -2.26 6.49 -5.85
CA VAL A 104 -3.25 5.41 -5.98
C VAL A 104 -3.18 4.52 -4.75
N LYS A 105 -4.26 4.45 -3.97
CA LYS A 105 -4.41 3.49 -2.86
C LYS A 105 -4.57 2.09 -3.44
N ALA A 106 -3.73 1.14 -3.00
CA ALA A 106 -3.83 -0.27 -3.35
C ALA A 106 -3.06 -1.14 -2.34
N PHE A 107 -3.33 -2.46 -2.30
CA PHE A 107 -2.65 -3.44 -1.44
C PHE A 107 -2.84 -3.25 0.08
N ASN A 108 -3.70 -2.37 0.52
CA ASN A 108 -3.90 -2.05 1.93
C ASN A 108 -4.74 -3.10 2.70
N SER A 109 -5.45 -4.00 2.01
CA SER A 109 -6.39 -4.96 2.58
C SER A 109 -6.03 -6.43 2.28
N VAL A 110 -4.73 -6.73 2.27
CA VAL A 110 -4.21 -8.08 2.01
C VAL A 110 -2.86 -8.28 2.70
N GLY A 111 -2.58 -9.49 3.18
CA GLY A 111 -1.26 -9.83 3.70
C GLY A 111 -0.20 -9.93 2.60
N ASN A 112 1.04 -9.53 2.93
CA ASN A 112 2.15 -9.46 1.96
C ASN A 112 2.37 -10.76 1.17
N ALA A 113 2.17 -11.92 1.78
CA ALA A 113 2.33 -13.23 1.13
C ALA A 113 1.37 -13.44 -0.06
N PHE A 114 0.28 -12.68 -0.13
CA PHE A 114 -0.74 -12.81 -1.18
C PHE A 114 -0.80 -11.61 -2.13
N MET A 115 0.11 -10.65 -2.02
CA MET A 115 0.14 -9.49 -2.93
C MET A 115 0.45 -9.89 -4.37
N TYR A 116 1.29 -10.93 -4.55
CA TYR A 116 1.74 -11.38 -5.88
C TYR A 116 1.23 -12.77 -6.20
N LYS A 117 0.48 -12.90 -7.30
CA LYS A 117 -0.09 -14.14 -7.84
C LYS A 117 -0.80 -15.02 -6.79
N PRO A 118 -1.72 -14.46 -6.01
CA PRO A 118 -2.47 -15.22 -5.03
C PRO A 118 -3.31 -16.29 -5.72
N LYS A 119 -3.40 -17.46 -5.08
CA LYS A 119 -4.22 -18.59 -5.58
C LYS A 119 -5.32 -18.88 -4.57
N PHE A 120 -6.52 -18.37 -4.83
CA PHE A 120 -7.71 -18.66 -4.02
C PHE A 120 -8.67 -19.57 -4.79
N PRO A 121 -9.30 -20.58 -4.13
CA PRO A 121 -10.26 -21.47 -4.79
C PRO A 121 -11.45 -20.75 -5.42
N GLY A 122 -11.85 -19.59 -4.85
CA GLY A 122 -12.93 -18.74 -5.35
C GLY A 122 -12.59 -17.87 -6.56
N GLY A 123 -11.41 -18.02 -7.15
CA GLY A 123 -10.93 -17.23 -8.27
C GLY A 123 -10.07 -16.03 -7.88
N LYS A 124 -9.84 -15.11 -8.82
CA LYS A 124 -9.04 -13.93 -8.56
C LYS A 124 -9.72 -13.04 -7.52
N PRO A 125 -9.00 -12.59 -6.49
CA PRO A 125 -9.55 -11.64 -5.53
C PRO A 125 -9.67 -10.23 -6.13
N THR A 126 -10.45 -9.37 -5.50
CA THR A 126 -10.64 -7.97 -5.92
C THR A 126 -9.78 -7.06 -5.09
N MET A 127 -9.00 -6.20 -5.75
CA MET A 127 -8.30 -5.08 -5.16
C MET A 127 -9.11 -3.81 -5.42
N PHE A 128 -9.58 -3.18 -4.35
CA PHE A 128 -10.22 -1.87 -4.41
C PHE A 128 -9.13 -0.81 -4.49
N ILE A 129 -9.26 0.10 -5.46
CA ILE A 129 -8.34 1.21 -5.64
C ILE A 129 -9.08 2.54 -5.65
N CYS A 130 -8.37 3.62 -5.35
CA CYS A 130 -8.83 4.98 -5.61
C CYS A 130 -7.64 5.90 -5.88
N GLY A 131 -7.91 7.05 -6.49
CA GLY A 131 -6.90 8.06 -6.80
C GLY A 131 -7.45 9.15 -7.71
N ASN A 132 -6.82 10.32 -7.69
CA ASN A 132 -7.32 11.48 -8.41
C ASN A 132 -7.03 11.45 -9.91
N GLU A 133 -5.96 10.72 -10.32
CA GLU A 133 -5.46 10.68 -11.69
C GLU A 133 -5.81 9.35 -12.38
N ASP A 134 -6.65 9.41 -13.40
CA ASP A 134 -7.12 8.22 -14.12
C ASP A 134 -5.98 7.46 -14.80
N GLY A 135 -4.98 8.16 -15.34
CA GLY A 135 -3.80 7.54 -15.94
C GLY A 135 -2.99 6.72 -14.94
N ALA A 136 -2.82 7.22 -13.71
CA ALA A 136 -2.15 6.49 -12.64
C ALA A 136 -2.96 5.27 -12.20
N LYS A 137 -4.29 5.39 -12.04
CA LYS A 137 -5.16 4.25 -11.72
C LYS A 137 -5.12 3.17 -12.79
N GLN A 138 -5.12 3.53 -14.08
CA GLN A 138 -4.96 2.58 -15.19
C GLN A 138 -3.60 1.87 -15.15
N MET A 139 -2.52 2.58 -14.84
CA MET A 139 -1.18 1.98 -14.68
C MET A 139 -1.17 0.98 -13.54
N VAL A 140 -1.70 1.34 -12.37
CA VAL A 140 -1.79 0.46 -11.20
C VAL A 140 -2.69 -0.75 -11.49
N THR A 141 -3.80 -0.56 -12.22
CA THR A 141 -4.67 -1.67 -12.67
C THR A 141 -3.91 -2.69 -13.53
N LYS A 142 -3.04 -2.23 -14.44
CA LYS A 142 -2.18 -3.15 -15.23
C LYS A 142 -1.23 -3.95 -14.35
N ILE A 143 -0.63 -3.30 -13.34
CA ILE A 143 0.24 -3.98 -12.35
C ILE A 143 -0.58 -5.02 -11.58
N LEU A 144 -1.73 -4.65 -11.03
CA LEU A 144 -2.62 -5.55 -10.28
C LEU A 144 -3.06 -6.75 -11.12
N THR A 145 -3.42 -6.51 -12.39
CA THR A 145 -3.78 -7.58 -13.33
C THR A 145 -2.62 -8.56 -13.54
N SER A 146 -1.40 -8.05 -13.72
CA SER A 146 -0.19 -8.88 -13.87
C SER A 146 0.14 -9.65 -12.59
N PHE A 147 -0.24 -9.11 -11.43
CA PHE A 147 -0.10 -9.74 -10.11
C PHE A 147 -1.25 -10.72 -9.79
N GLY A 148 -2.23 -10.87 -10.68
CA GLY A 148 -3.30 -11.86 -10.53
C GLY A 148 -4.55 -11.35 -9.81
N TRP A 149 -4.74 -10.06 -9.71
CA TRP A 149 -5.89 -9.40 -9.09
C TRP A 149 -6.92 -8.94 -10.13
N GLU A 150 -8.17 -8.92 -9.74
CA GLU A 150 -9.20 -8.07 -10.35
C GLU A 150 -9.16 -6.71 -9.66
N THR A 151 -9.41 -5.65 -10.41
CA THR A 151 -9.37 -4.28 -9.86
C THR A 151 -10.76 -3.65 -9.90
N GLU A 152 -11.14 -3.02 -8.80
CA GLU A 152 -12.33 -2.18 -8.72
C GLU A 152 -11.93 -0.76 -8.38
N ASP A 153 -12.18 0.16 -9.31
CA ASP A 153 -11.93 1.59 -9.12
C ASP A 153 -13.10 2.22 -8.36
N MET A 154 -12.81 2.70 -7.16
CA MET A 154 -13.79 3.32 -6.25
C MET A 154 -13.84 4.85 -6.40
N GLY A 155 -13.12 5.43 -7.36
CA GLY A 155 -13.15 6.85 -7.66
C GLY A 155 -11.94 7.62 -7.16
N LYS A 156 -12.17 8.81 -6.58
CA LYS A 156 -11.13 9.74 -6.16
C LYS A 156 -10.56 9.42 -4.77
N ALA A 157 -9.61 10.21 -4.32
CA ALA A 157 -8.87 10.00 -3.06
C ALA A 157 -9.79 9.87 -1.83
N GLU A 158 -10.94 10.53 -1.82
CA GLU A 158 -11.92 10.45 -0.73
C GLU A 158 -12.46 9.03 -0.50
N ALA A 159 -12.46 8.18 -1.54
CA ALA A 159 -12.85 6.78 -1.38
C ALA A 159 -11.90 5.98 -0.48
N ALA A 160 -10.69 6.48 -0.23
CA ALA A 160 -9.76 5.89 0.74
C ALA A 160 -10.35 5.85 2.15
N ARG A 161 -11.27 6.74 2.50
CA ARG A 161 -12.02 6.73 3.77
C ARG A 161 -12.78 5.42 4.00
N ALA A 162 -13.20 4.75 2.93
CA ALA A 162 -13.87 3.45 2.97
C ALA A 162 -12.92 2.27 2.68
N ILE A 163 -11.89 2.49 1.86
CA ILE A 163 -10.93 1.44 1.49
C ILE A 163 -9.97 1.14 2.64
N GLU A 164 -9.46 2.14 3.35
CA GLU A 164 -8.56 1.91 4.49
C GLU A 164 -9.17 1.03 5.58
N PRO A 165 -10.43 1.22 6.02
CA PRO A 165 -11.08 0.34 6.98
C PRO A 165 -11.19 -1.13 6.57
N LEU A 166 -11.08 -1.49 5.29
CA LEU A 166 -11.00 -2.88 4.86
C LEU A 166 -9.80 -3.60 5.48
N CYS A 167 -8.70 -2.88 5.81
CA CYS A 167 -7.60 -3.45 6.57
C CYS A 167 -8.06 -3.97 7.94
N ILE A 168 -8.89 -3.21 8.65
CA ILE A 168 -9.43 -3.64 9.95
C ILE A 168 -10.23 -4.92 9.76
N LEU A 169 -11.17 -4.92 8.81
CA LEU A 169 -12.02 -6.07 8.52
C LEU A 169 -11.20 -7.31 8.12
N TRP A 170 -10.16 -7.11 7.32
CA TRP A 170 -9.25 -8.19 6.88
C TRP A 170 -8.45 -8.76 8.07
N CYS A 171 -8.04 -7.95 9.03
CA CYS A 171 -7.23 -8.38 10.17
C CYS A 171 -8.02 -9.16 11.24
N ILE A 172 -9.33 -8.95 11.39
CA ILE A 172 -10.14 -9.56 12.46
C ILE A 172 -10.04 -11.09 12.48
N PRO A 173 -10.23 -11.85 11.39
CA PRO A 173 -10.10 -13.30 11.40
C PRO A 173 -8.69 -13.77 11.78
N GLY A 174 -7.67 -12.98 11.42
CA GLY A 174 -6.28 -13.24 11.78
C GLY A 174 -6.06 -13.17 13.29
N PHE A 175 -6.49 -12.09 13.92
CA PHE A 175 -6.32 -11.92 15.37
C PHE A 175 -7.17 -12.87 16.20
N ILE A 176 -8.41 -13.14 15.79
CA ILE A 176 -9.33 -13.98 16.58
C ILE A 176 -9.07 -15.47 16.37
N ARG A 177 -8.73 -15.91 15.13
CA ARG A 177 -8.68 -17.32 14.75
C ARG A 177 -7.39 -17.75 14.06
N ASN A 178 -6.37 -16.88 14.03
CA ASN A 178 -5.12 -17.07 13.29
C ASN A 178 -5.35 -17.39 11.78
N GLN A 179 -6.39 -16.79 11.18
CA GLN A 179 -6.73 -16.95 9.76
C GLN A 179 -6.24 -15.75 8.97
N TRP A 180 -5.11 -15.91 8.28
CA TRP A 180 -4.45 -14.86 7.49
C TRP A 180 -4.47 -15.14 5.98
N THR A 181 -5.11 -16.24 5.56
CA THR A 181 -5.10 -16.73 4.17
C THR A 181 -6.45 -16.47 3.49
N HIS A 182 -6.84 -15.21 3.37
CA HIS A 182 -8.10 -14.79 2.74
C HIS A 182 -7.93 -13.45 2.03
N ALA A 183 -8.88 -13.12 1.16
CA ALA A 183 -8.97 -11.85 0.45
C ALA A 183 -10.44 -11.52 0.14
N PHE A 184 -10.69 -10.27 -0.20
CA PHE A 184 -12.03 -9.83 -0.62
C PHE A 184 -12.30 -10.17 -2.08
N LYS A 185 -13.56 -10.44 -2.38
CA LYS A 185 -14.07 -10.61 -3.74
C LYS A 185 -15.37 -9.84 -3.91
N LEU A 186 -15.41 -8.94 -4.90
CA LEU A 186 -16.63 -8.29 -5.32
C LEU A 186 -17.32 -9.15 -6.38
N LEU A 187 -18.53 -9.57 -6.10
CA LEU A 187 -19.40 -10.26 -7.06
C LEU A 187 -20.29 -9.23 -7.73
N LYS A 188 -20.39 -9.28 -9.05
CA LYS A 188 -21.31 -8.47 -9.87
C LYS A 188 -22.24 -9.38 -10.63
N MET A 189 -23.49 -8.92 -10.85
CA MET A 189 -24.46 -9.54 -11.76
C MET A 189 -24.22 -9.07 -13.18
#